data_26a7f74dfda07a55c6fc4c57081e8fb6
#
_entry.id   26a7f74dfda07a55c6fc4c57081e8fb6
#
_cell.length_a   1.000
_cell.length_b   1.000
_cell.length_c   1.000
_cell.angle_alpha   90.00
_cell.angle_beta   90.00
_cell.angle_gamma   90.00
#
_symmetry.space_group_name_H-M   'P 1'
#
loop_
_entity.id
_entity.type
_entity.pdbx_description
1 polymer ?
#
loop_
_entity_poly.entity_id
_entity_poly.type
_entity_poly.pdbx_seq_one_letter_code
_entity_poly.pdbx_strand_id
1 'polypeptide(L)'
;MTAAGSRASHRRKIRVLIAKVGLDGHDVGARVVARGLLDAGMEVIYTGLRRTTEEVARAAIEEDVDWIGVSILSGAHQMLLPKLRRLLDEAGATDIRIIAGGIIPQEDIPGLQADGVSQVFLSGTSIAEIVDYINLESASSMQGKP
;
A
#
# COMPACT_ATOMS: atom_id res chain seq x y z
N MET A 1 -16.81 0.44 -24.44
CA MET A 1 -15.60 0.39 -23.79
C MET A 1 -15.70 0.54 -22.32
N THR A 2 -15.04 -0.16 -21.69
CA THR A 2 -15.15 -0.20 -20.27
C THR A 2 -14.04 0.54 -19.61
N ALA A 3 -14.29 1.03 -18.45
CA ALA A 3 -13.28 1.70 -17.68
C ALA A 3 -12.10 0.79 -17.39
N ALA A 4 -12.38 -0.47 -17.14
CA ALA A 4 -11.31 -1.41 -16.83
C ALA A 4 -10.38 -1.58 -18.01
N GLY A 5 -10.93 -1.69 -19.21
CA GLY A 5 -10.10 -1.79 -20.40
C GLY A 5 -9.29 -0.53 -20.61
N SER A 6 -9.90 0.61 -20.31
CA SER A 6 -9.19 1.88 -20.42
C SER A 6 -8.00 1.96 -19.50
N ARG A 7 -8.17 1.51 -18.26
CA ARG A 7 -7.07 1.54 -17.31
C ARG A 7 -5.85 0.81 -17.85
N ALA A 8 -6.07 -0.40 -18.29
CA ALA A 8 -4.96 -1.23 -18.73
C ALA A 8 -4.32 -0.67 -19.99
N SER A 9 -5.13 -0.29 -20.96
CA SER A 9 -4.58 0.12 -22.23
C SER A 9 -3.95 1.50 -22.23
N HIS A 10 -4.41 2.38 -21.35
CA HIS A 10 -3.88 3.74 -21.32
C HIS A 10 -2.72 3.88 -20.37
N ARG A 11 -2.35 2.82 -19.68
CA ARG A 11 -1.20 2.89 -18.81
C ARG A 11 -1.28 4.06 -17.86
N ARG A 12 -2.43 4.22 -17.25
CA ARG A 12 -2.58 5.30 -16.29
C ARG A 12 -1.51 5.20 -15.21
N LYS A 13 -1.25 6.28 -14.56
CA LYS A 13 -0.28 6.31 -13.48
C LYS A 13 -0.66 5.32 -12.38
N ILE A 14 0.35 4.79 -11.74
CA ILE A 14 0.15 3.96 -10.56
C ILE A 14 -0.42 4.82 -9.46
N ARG A 15 -1.48 4.36 -8.82
CA ARG A 15 -2.13 5.10 -7.74
C ARG A 15 -1.84 4.39 -6.43
N VAL A 16 -1.37 5.16 -5.46
CA VAL A 16 -0.99 4.63 -4.16
C VAL A 16 -1.70 5.41 -3.07
N LEU A 17 -2.33 4.70 -2.15
CA LEU A 17 -2.90 5.30 -0.96
C LEU A 17 -1.92 5.11 0.17
N ILE A 18 -1.51 6.20 0.80
CA ILE A 18 -0.63 6.15 1.96
C ILE A 18 -1.46 6.40 3.20
N ALA A 19 -1.42 5.45 4.11
CA ALA A 19 -2.26 5.48 5.29
C ALA A 19 -1.45 5.27 6.55
N LYS A 20 -1.89 5.92 7.61
CA LYS A 20 -1.45 5.63 8.97
C LYS A 20 -2.59 4.96 9.68
N VAL A 21 -2.30 3.83 10.29
CA VAL A 21 -3.32 3.07 10.99
C VAL A 21 -2.88 2.90 12.44
N GLY A 22 -3.84 3.03 13.35
CA GLY A 22 -3.54 2.89 14.76
C GLY A 22 -3.42 4.22 15.46
N LEU A 23 -2.80 4.21 16.62
CA LEU A 23 -2.78 5.37 17.52
C LEU A 23 -1.53 6.22 17.41
N ASP A 24 -0.65 5.87 16.50
CA ASP A 24 0.61 6.58 16.37
C ASP A 24 0.40 7.99 15.85
N GLY A 25 1.00 8.95 16.54
CA GLY A 25 0.89 10.34 16.13
C GLY A 25 1.95 10.82 15.17
N HIS A 26 2.95 10.00 14.86
CA HIS A 26 4.05 10.41 14.00
C HIS A 26 3.75 10.06 12.55
N ASP A 27 3.83 11.04 11.67
CA ASP A 27 3.55 10.81 10.27
C ASP A 27 4.68 11.23 9.34
N VAL A 28 5.85 11.54 9.87
CA VAL A 28 6.97 12.02 9.05
C VAL A 28 7.37 10.98 8.00
N GLY A 29 7.50 9.74 8.43
CA GLY A 29 7.89 8.68 7.49
C GLY A 29 6.88 8.50 6.37
N ALA A 30 5.59 8.51 6.71
CA ALA A 30 4.55 8.37 5.70
C ALA A 30 4.58 9.53 4.71
N ARG A 31 4.79 10.73 5.21
CA ARG A 31 4.84 11.91 4.34
C ARG A 31 6.04 11.88 3.40
N VAL A 32 7.18 11.43 3.91
CA VAL A 32 8.39 11.35 3.09
C VAL A 32 8.18 10.33 1.96
N VAL A 33 7.60 9.19 2.29
CA VAL A 33 7.32 8.18 1.27
C VAL A 33 6.32 8.72 0.26
N ALA A 34 5.24 9.35 0.74
CA ALA A 34 4.24 9.91 -0.17
C ALA A 34 4.87 10.90 -1.13
N ARG A 35 5.74 11.77 -0.63
CA ARG A 35 6.41 12.75 -1.49
C ARG A 35 7.31 12.07 -2.50
N GLY A 36 8.05 11.05 -2.07
CA GLY A 36 8.93 10.33 -2.98
C GLY A 36 8.18 9.65 -4.11
N LEU A 37 7.05 9.05 -3.78
CA LEU A 37 6.23 8.40 -4.81
C LEU A 37 5.66 9.43 -5.77
N LEU A 38 5.23 10.57 -5.25
CA LEU A 38 4.72 11.65 -6.06
C LEU A 38 5.79 12.16 -7.02
N ASP A 39 7.01 12.36 -6.51
CA ASP A 39 8.12 12.81 -7.33
C ASP A 39 8.48 11.79 -8.41
N ALA A 40 8.18 10.53 -8.17
CA ALA A 40 8.43 9.47 -9.16
C ALA A 40 7.32 9.35 -10.20
N GLY A 41 6.34 10.24 -10.15
CA GLY A 41 5.28 10.26 -11.16
C GLY A 41 4.04 9.47 -10.83
N MET A 42 3.94 8.96 -9.63
CA MET A 42 2.75 8.23 -9.21
C MET A 42 1.69 9.18 -8.67
N GLU A 43 0.45 8.74 -8.70
CA GLU A 43 -0.63 9.46 -8.03
C GLU A 43 -0.69 8.98 -6.60
N VAL A 44 -0.71 9.90 -5.66
CA VAL A 44 -0.67 9.56 -4.25
C VAL A 44 -1.87 10.18 -3.54
N ILE A 45 -2.58 9.35 -2.80
CA ILE A 45 -3.65 9.81 -1.92
C ILE A 45 -3.15 9.60 -0.49
N TYR A 46 -3.08 10.66 0.27
CA TYR A 46 -2.63 10.60 1.65
C TYR A 46 -3.84 10.76 2.56
N THR A 47 -4.12 9.75 3.39
CA THR A 47 -5.33 9.78 4.20
C THR A 47 -5.25 10.69 5.42
N GLY A 48 -4.05 11.16 5.73
CA GLY A 48 -3.88 11.97 6.93
C GLY A 48 -3.69 11.09 8.15
N LEU A 49 -4.05 11.64 9.31
CA LEU A 49 -3.77 10.99 10.57
C LEU A 49 -4.81 9.96 10.95
N ARG A 50 -4.35 8.91 11.57
CA ARG A 50 -5.17 7.98 12.35
C ARG A 50 -6.47 7.55 11.69
N ARG A 51 -6.35 6.61 10.79
CA ARG A 51 -7.51 5.99 10.17
C ARG A 51 -7.69 4.58 10.68
N THR A 52 -8.94 4.13 10.70
CA THR A 52 -9.22 2.73 11.00
C THR A 52 -8.95 1.90 9.74
N THR A 53 -8.77 0.59 9.93
CA THR A 53 -8.60 -0.29 8.78
C THR A 53 -9.81 -0.25 7.86
N GLU A 54 -11.01 -0.10 8.44
CA GLU A 54 -12.23 0.01 7.64
C GLU A 54 -12.23 1.25 6.77
N GLU A 55 -11.79 2.37 7.34
CA GLU A 55 -11.72 3.62 6.59
C GLU A 55 -10.68 3.54 5.48
N VAL A 56 -9.54 2.92 5.77
CA VAL A 56 -8.50 2.75 4.77
C VAL A 56 -8.97 1.87 3.62
N ALA A 57 -9.60 0.75 3.95
CA ALA A 57 -10.10 -0.15 2.91
C ALA A 57 -11.14 0.56 2.03
N ARG A 58 -12.05 1.29 2.65
CA ARG A 58 -13.08 2.00 1.89
C ARG A 58 -12.46 3.05 0.98
N ALA A 59 -11.54 3.85 1.50
CA ALA A 59 -10.88 4.88 0.70
C ALA A 59 -10.13 4.27 -0.48
N ALA A 60 -9.44 3.16 -0.24
CA ALA A 60 -8.67 2.51 -1.29
C ALA A 60 -9.59 2.04 -2.42
N ILE A 61 -10.74 1.49 -2.08
CA ILE A 61 -11.69 1.02 -3.07
C ILE A 61 -12.31 2.18 -3.82
N GLU A 62 -12.74 3.21 -3.10
CA GLU A 62 -13.36 4.38 -3.72
C GLU A 62 -12.40 5.11 -4.65
N GLU A 63 -11.13 5.18 -4.27
CA GLU A 63 -10.12 5.86 -5.08
C GLU A 63 -9.52 4.97 -6.15
N ASP A 64 -9.90 3.70 -6.16
CA ASP A 64 -9.42 2.75 -7.16
C ASP A 64 -7.91 2.71 -7.22
N VAL A 65 -7.28 2.51 -6.08
CA VAL A 65 -5.83 2.50 -6.02
C VAL A 65 -5.27 1.14 -6.40
N ASP A 66 -4.01 1.14 -6.77
CA ASP A 66 -3.28 -0.10 -7.07
C ASP A 66 -2.58 -0.64 -5.85
N TRP A 67 -2.15 0.26 -4.96
CA TRP A 67 -1.37 -0.08 -3.79
C TRP A 67 -1.83 0.70 -2.59
N ILE A 68 -1.72 0.07 -1.42
CA ILE A 68 -1.84 0.76 -0.14
C ILE A 68 -0.51 0.65 0.57
N GLY A 69 0.07 1.78 0.95
CA GLY A 69 1.25 1.79 1.80
C GLY A 69 0.83 2.17 3.21
N VAL A 70 1.10 1.29 4.15
CA VAL A 70 0.68 1.49 5.54
C VAL A 70 1.90 1.76 6.40
N SER A 71 1.85 2.86 7.14
CA SER A 71 2.89 3.21 8.09
C SER A 71 2.43 2.81 9.49
N ILE A 72 3.18 1.94 10.13
CA ILE A 72 2.83 1.42 11.45
C ILE A 72 4.05 1.52 12.36
N LEU A 73 3.89 2.20 13.50
CA LEU A 73 4.97 2.33 14.46
C LEU A 73 4.64 1.75 15.83
N SER A 74 3.41 1.30 16.02
CA SER A 74 2.93 0.97 17.35
C SER A 74 2.93 -0.51 17.69
N GLY A 75 3.43 -1.36 16.83
CA GLY A 75 3.43 -2.80 17.10
C GLY A 75 2.13 -3.51 16.77
N ALA A 76 1.16 -2.79 16.24
CA ALA A 76 -0.15 -3.37 15.93
C ALA A 76 -0.19 -4.01 14.54
N HIS A 77 0.95 -4.16 13.90
CA HIS A 77 1.03 -4.64 12.52
C HIS A 77 0.45 -6.03 12.34
N GLN A 78 0.64 -6.91 13.31
CA GLN A 78 0.17 -8.29 13.19
C GLN A 78 -1.33 -8.40 13.22
N MET A 79 -2.01 -7.43 13.81
CA MET A 79 -3.46 -7.41 13.85
C MET A 79 -4.05 -6.61 12.70
N LEU A 80 -3.47 -5.45 12.45
CA LEU A 80 -4.08 -4.49 11.52
C LEU A 80 -3.87 -4.85 10.05
N LEU A 81 -2.69 -5.35 9.71
CA LEU A 81 -2.41 -5.65 8.31
C LEU A 81 -3.21 -6.83 7.77
N PRO A 82 -3.30 -7.95 8.50
CA PRO A 82 -4.17 -9.03 8.04
C PRO A 82 -5.64 -8.62 7.97
N LYS A 83 -6.07 -7.77 8.89
CA LYS A 83 -7.45 -7.28 8.87
C LYS A 83 -7.71 -6.44 7.63
N LEU A 84 -6.77 -5.58 7.28
CA LEU A 84 -6.90 -4.76 6.07
C LEU A 84 -7.00 -5.66 4.84
N ARG A 85 -6.14 -6.67 4.74
CA ARG A 85 -6.18 -7.60 3.61
C ARG A 85 -7.53 -8.29 3.52
N ARG A 86 -8.03 -8.74 4.66
CA ARG A 86 -9.32 -9.44 4.68
C ARG A 86 -10.46 -8.52 4.23
N LEU A 87 -10.45 -7.28 4.70
CA LEU A 87 -11.50 -6.34 4.33
C LEU A 87 -11.51 -6.08 2.83
N LEU A 88 -10.34 -5.94 2.23
CA LEU A 88 -10.25 -5.74 0.80
C LEU A 88 -10.73 -6.96 0.04
N ASP A 89 -10.33 -8.15 0.49
CA ASP A 89 -10.71 -9.38 -0.18
C ASP A 89 -12.22 -9.61 -0.11
N GLU A 90 -12.80 -9.33 1.04
CA GLU A 90 -14.25 -9.49 1.22
C GLU A 90 -15.03 -8.54 0.33
N ALA A 91 -14.46 -7.41 0.01
CA ALA A 91 -15.10 -6.44 -0.85
C ALA A 91 -14.80 -6.68 -2.34
N GLY A 92 -14.10 -7.75 -2.66
CA GLY A 92 -13.76 -8.06 -4.04
C GLY A 92 -12.55 -7.30 -4.58
N ALA A 93 -11.84 -6.58 -3.74
CA ALA A 93 -10.69 -5.78 -4.17
C ALA A 93 -9.39 -6.57 -3.96
N THR A 94 -9.35 -7.77 -4.50
CA THR A 94 -8.23 -8.69 -4.28
C THR A 94 -6.97 -8.26 -5.03
N ASP A 95 -7.10 -7.40 -6.01
CA ASP A 95 -5.96 -6.93 -6.80
C ASP A 95 -5.27 -5.71 -6.19
N ILE A 96 -5.83 -5.11 -5.16
CA ILE A 96 -5.13 -4.03 -4.45
C ILE A 96 -4.07 -4.67 -3.58
N ARG A 97 -2.84 -4.21 -3.70
CA ARG A 97 -1.71 -4.76 -2.96
C ARG A 97 -1.36 -3.88 -1.77
N ILE A 98 -0.77 -4.51 -0.76
CA ILE A 98 -0.42 -3.82 0.48
C ILE A 98 1.09 -3.90 0.68
N ILE A 99 1.71 -2.74 0.92
CA ILE A 99 3.06 -2.69 1.44
C ILE A 99 3.00 -2.01 2.80
N ALA A 100 3.95 -2.34 3.64
CA ALA A 100 3.98 -1.80 4.99
C ALA A 100 5.37 -1.30 5.31
N GLY A 101 5.43 -0.29 6.16
CA GLY A 101 6.70 0.24 6.62
C GLY A 101 6.60 0.71 8.05
N GLY A 102 7.76 0.91 8.66
CA GLY A 102 7.83 1.38 10.02
C GLY A 102 8.72 0.49 10.86
N ILE A 103 8.41 0.42 12.14
CA ILE A 103 9.20 -0.39 13.07
C ILE A 103 8.52 -1.74 13.21
N ILE A 104 8.96 -2.69 12.40
CA ILE A 104 8.38 -4.03 12.36
C ILE A 104 9.51 -5.03 12.59
N PRO A 105 9.39 -5.90 13.59
CA PRO A 105 10.42 -6.91 13.81
C PRO A 105 10.61 -7.81 12.60
N GLN A 106 11.85 -8.10 12.26
CA GLN A 106 12.14 -8.91 11.08
C GLN A 106 11.49 -10.28 11.15
N GLU A 107 11.41 -10.85 12.34
CA GLU A 107 10.83 -12.18 12.50
C GLU A 107 9.33 -12.20 12.18
N ASP A 108 8.67 -11.04 12.17
CA ASP A 108 7.24 -10.98 11.85
C ASP A 108 6.97 -10.89 10.35
N ILE A 109 7.99 -10.57 9.57
CA ILE A 109 7.81 -10.32 8.14
C ILE A 109 7.28 -11.53 7.37
N PRO A 110 7.82 -12.75 7.55
CA PRO A 110 7.29 -13.88 6.80
C PRO A 110 5.82 -14.13 7.08
N GLY A 111 5.39 -13.95 8.34
CA GLY A 111 3.99 -14.13 8.69
C GLY A 111 3.10 -13.10 8.02
N LEU A 112 3.54 -11.86 7.99
CA LEU A 112 2.77 -10.80 7.34
C LEU A 112 2.65 -11.06 5.84
N GLN A 113 3.73 -11.51 5.22
CA GLN A 113 3.67 -11.83 3.80
C GLN A 113 2.74 -13.01 3.52
N ALA A 114 2.75 -13.99 4.41
CA ALA A 114 1.82 -15.11 4.28
C ALA A 114 0.37 -14.64 4.42
N ASP A 115 0.15 -13.60 5.20
CA ASP A 115 -1.18 -13.03 5.42
C ASP A 115 -1.59 -12.03 4.35
N GLY A 116 -0.78 -11.86 3.32
CA GLY A 116 -1.19 -11.05 2.18
C GLY A 116 -0.53 -9.69 2.04
N VAL A 117 0.49 -9.40 2.84
CA VAL A 117 1.27 -8.18 2.68
C VAL A 117 2.36 -8.46 1.64
N SER A 118 2.41 -7.65 0.59
CA SER A 118 3.37 -7.90 -0.49
C SER A 118 4.80 -7.72 -0.06
N GLN A 119 5.09 -6.67 0.70
CA GLN A 119 6.45 -6.38 1.12
C GLN A 119 6.43 -5.50 2.36
N VAL A 120 7.45 -5.67 3.18
CA VAL A 120 7.65 -4.84 4.36
C VAL A 120 8.98 -4.11 4.17
N PHE A 121 8.96 -2.79 4.33
CA PHE A 121 10.16 -1.97 4.21
C PHE A 121 10.57 -1.50 5.58
N LEU A 122 11.75 -1.90 6.00
CA LEU A 122 12.25 -1.55 7.32
C LEU A 122 12.76 -0.12 7.33
N SER A 123 12.86 0.43 8.53
CA SER A 123 13.47 1.73 8.75
C SER A 123 14.81 1.79 8.06
N GLY A 124 15.05 2.89 7.34
CA GLY A 124 16.31 3.03 6.61
C GLY A 124 16.24 2.61 5.15
N THR A 125 15.15 1.98 4.73
CA THR A 125 14.97 1.67 3.32
C THR A 125 14.86 2.98 2.54
N SER A 126 15.58 3.07 1.42
CA SER A 126 15.55 4.30 0.62
C SER A 126 14.22 4.41 -0.14
N ILE A 127 13.85 5.64 -0.45
CA ILE A 127 12.67 5.88 -1.26
C ILE A 127 12.82 5.23 -2.63
N ALA A 128 14.03 5.28 -3.18
CA ALA A 128 14.28 4.66 -4.50
C ALA A 128 13.96 3.18 -4.49
N GLU A 129 14.30 2.48 -3.41
CA GLU A 129 13.99 1.04 -3.31
C GLU A 129 12.48 0.80 -3.31
N ILE A 130 11.74 1.65 -2.60
CA ILE A 130 10.28 1.51 -2.54
C ILE A 130 9.68 1.78 -3.92
N VAL A 131 10.12 2.84 -4.57
CA VAL A 131 9.66 3.19 -5.92
C VAL A 131 9.93 2.05 -6.89
N ASP A 132 11.15 1.53 -6.86
CA ASP A 132 11.54 0.45 -7.76
C ASP A 132 10.69 -0.79 -7.55
N TYR A 133 10.45 -1.13 -6.29
CA TYR A 133 9.63 -2.30 -5.98
C TYR A 133 8.22 -2.15 -6.56
N ILE A 134 7.61 -1.00 -6.33
CA ILE A 134 6.24 -0.76 -6.81
C ILE A 134 6.19 -0.80 -8.34
N ASN A 135 7.18 -0.19 -8.99
CA ASN A 135 7.21 -0.19 -10.44
C ASN A 135 7.40 -1.58 -11.00
N LEU A 136 8.31 -2.34 -10.45
CA LEU A 136 8.59 -3.69 -10.93
C LEU A 136 7.40 -4.61 -10.73
N GLU A 137 6.79 -4.56 -9.56
CA GLU A 137 5.66 -5.43 -9.27
C GLU A 137 4.44 -5.06 -10.08
N SER A 138 4.23 -3.76 -10.30
CA SER A 138 3.10 -3.31 -11.11
C SER A 138 3.26 -3.76 -12.56
N ALA A 139 4.46 -3.61 -13.10
CA ALA A 139 4.73 -4.03 -14.47
C ALA A 139 4.61 -5.55 -14.63
N SER A 140 5.16 -6.28 -13.67
CA SER A 140 5.11 -7.74 -13.68
C SER A 140 3.67 -8.25 -13.65
N SER A 141 2.86 -7.62 -12.80
CA SER A 141 1.47 -7.99 -12.67
C SER A 141 0.71 -7.77 -13.96
N MET A 142 0.96 -6.65 -14.62
CA MET A 142 0.31 -6.35 -15.89
C MET A 142 0.72 -7.32 -16.98
N GLN A 143 1.99 -7.66 -17.03
CA GLN A 143 2.50 -8.56 -18.04
C GLN A 143 2.13 -10.00 -17.77
N GLY A 144 2.02 -10.36 -16.52
CA GLY A 144 1.75 -11.73 -16.16
C GLY A 144 0.31 -12.15 -16.31
N LYS A 145 -0.59 -11.24 -16.59
CA LYS A 145 -1.98 -11.60 -16.75
C LYS A 145 -2.23 -12.25 -18.07
N PRO A 146 -2.93 -13.36 -18.07
CA PRO A 146 -3.26 -14.05 -19.33
C PRO A 146 -4.16 -13.20 -20.21
#